data_627ae8f4ecbe83fe187efbc5ff02012c
#
_entry.id   627ae8f4ecbe83fe187efbc5ff02012c
#
_cell.length_a   1.000
_cell.length_b   1.000
_cell.length_c   1.000
_cell.angle_alpha   90.00
_cell.angle_beta   90.00
_cell.angle_gamma   90.00
#
_symmetry.space_group_name_H-M   'P 1'
#
loop_
_entity.id
_entity.type
_entity.pdbx_description
1 polymer ?
#
loop_
_entity_poly.entity_id
_entity_poly.type
_entity_poly.pdbx_seq_one_letter_code
_entity_poly.pdbx_strand_id
1 'polypeptide(L)'
;MNYFHKLNIIKMKKILNIAFLITLFLMVSCQEDINTFGDIDTPSNFVVTARILGQNTTTAPNGDGSGKVLFTAKADNAISYRYIFGDGTTTNAPSGIFEKRYNQTGLNTFTVTVIATGKGGVAATTTLDVTILSNFEDPEAVQFLTGGSQKTWYFSASEPGHLGVGPNSSDDNQNYFPLWYQAAPWEKAASPDSACLYGNELIFSKVGNQLKFQLNNQGQTFFNKDFQSVAGGTAGYDFCYNYNAGGLKNVNLGPSESVVMASPSAATRTRGTMMNFSDGGFMGYYIGQSSYEILSISETRMVVRAVMGGNPALAWYHTFTSVQPTQDATDYSNLVFFDEFTTDGAPDPNKWGYDLGAGGWGNGELQNYTNSPTNAVVQGGNLVITAVKTGNSYTSARLKSENKFEFKYGKVEFRAKLPAGAGTWPALWMLGQNYATNTWPACGEIDIMEHKGFEPNIIHGTVHYTGRSGGNGVTSRITSTNVSSTYHIYKVIWSPQSIRFYVDNVLFHSVLNTNSLPFNSDFFLIMNVAMGGTFGGPVDPTFTQSSMSVDYVRVYQQ
;
A
#
# COMPACT_ATOMS: atom_id res chain seq x y z
N MET A 1 -65.13 11.41 61.01
CA MET A 1 -65.31 10.66 59.73
C MET A 1 -65.37 11.56 58.49
N ASN A 2 -65.47 12.88 58.59
CA ASN A 2 -65.64 13.79 57.45
C ASN A 2 -64.29 14.37 56.86
N TYR A 3 -63.15 14.15 57.46
CA TYR A 3 -61.92 14.75 56.99
C TYR A 3 -61.22 13.86 55.94
N PHE A 4 -61.32 12.55 56.07
CA PHE A 4 -60.72 11.58 55.13
C PHE A 4 -61.43 11.51 53.79
N HIS A 5 -62.76 11.80 53.77
CA HIS A 5 -63.56 11.76 52.54
C HIS A 5 -63.25 12.97 51.62
N LYS A 6 -62.99 14.17 52.23
CA LYS A 6 -62.60 15.38 51.45
C LYS A 6 -61.21 15.28 50.84
N LEU A 7 -60.27 14.60 51.55
CA LEU A 7 -58.85 14.45 51.06
C LEU A 7 -58.77 13.50 49.83
N ASN A 8 -59.59 12.45 49.83
CA ASN A 8 -59.69 11.51 48.70
C ASN A 8 -60.36 12.12 47.47
N ILE A 9 -61.33 12.96 47.61
CA ILE A 9 -62.03 13.66 46.52
C ILE A 9 -61.04 14.69 45.86
N ILE A 10 -60.21 15.40 46.66
CA ILE A 10 -59.26 16.36 46.16
C ILE A 10 -58.09 15.64 45.44
N LYS A 11 -57.63 14.50 45.96
CA LYS A 11 -56.64 13.67 45.29
C LYS A 11 -57.14 13.07 43.96
N MET A 12 -58.41 12.58 43.97
CA MET A 12 -59.06 12.05 42.77
C MET A 12 -59.26 13.14 41.69
N LYS A 13 -59.70 14.36 42.07
CA LYS A 13 -59.80 15.48 41.12
C LYS A 13 -58.46 15.92 40.57
N LYS A 14 -57.37 15.90 41.36
CA LYS A 14 -55.99 16.18 40.86
C LYS A 14 -55.51 15.10 39.90
N ILE A 15 -55.73 13.82 40.18
CA ILE A 15 -55.37 12.71 39.30
C ILE A 15 -56.21 12.78 37.99
N LEU A 16 -57.51 13.10 38.07
CA LEU A 16 -58.35 13.24 36.89
C LEU A 16 -57.91 14.43 36.00
N ASN A 17 -57.53 15.57 36.62
CA ASN A 17 -57.04 16.72 35.87
C ASN A 17 -55.66 16.46 35.27
N ILE A 18 -54.78 15.70 35.92
CA ILE A 18 -53.47 15.29 35.35
C ILE A 18 -53.67 14.29 34.20
N ALA A 19 -54.59 13.33 34.36
CA ALA A 19 -54.94 12.40 33.28
C ALA A 19 -55.53 13.12 32.08
N PHE A 20 -56.41 14.12 32.30
CA PHE A 20 -56.99 14.95 31.23
C PHE A 20 -55.96 15.82 30.52
N LEU A 21 -54.96 16.39 31.26
CA LEU A 21 -53.84 17.12 30.66
C LEU A 21 -52.93 16.20 29.84
N ILE A 22 -52.65 14.99 30.32
CA ILE A 22 -51.83 14.00 29.58
C ILE A 22 -52.57 13.54 28.31
N THR A 23 -53.90 13.34 28.37
CA THR A 23 -54.69 12.97 27.19
C THR A 23 -54.78 14.12 26.18
N LEU A 24 -54.80 15.38 26.64
CA LEU A 24 -54.76 16.56 25.76
C LEU A 24 -53.38 16.71 25.08
N PHE A 25 -52.28 16.38 25.81
CA PHE A 25 -50.90 16.38 25.22
C PHE A 25 -50.70 15.25 24.21
N LEU A 26 -51.35 14.11 24.39
CA LEU A 26 -51.30 13.00 23.44
C LEU A 26 -52.11 13.25 22.16
N MET A 27 -53.11 14.15 22.20
CA MET A 27 -53.89 14.53 21.00
C MET A 27 -53.18 15.57 20.13
N VAL A 28 -52.13 16.25 20.61
CA VAL A 28 -51.37 17.25 19.84
C VAL A 28 -50.10 16.64 19.20
N SER A 29 -49.80 15.36 19.51
CA SER A 29 -48.56 14.68 19.04
C SER A 29 -48.71 13.89 17.73
N CYS A 30 -49.83 14.00 17.04
CA CYS A 30 -49.99 13.50 15.68
C CYS A 30 -50.34 14.67 14.76
N GLN A 31 -49.41 15.61 14.62
CA GLN A 31 -49.33 16.36 13.38
C GLN A 31 -48.50 15.48 12.44
N GLU A 32 -49.16 14.67 11.62
CA GLU A 32 -48.55 14.19 10.40
C GLU A 32 -48.15 15.44 9.62
N ASP A 33 -46.87 15.77 9.63
CA ASP A 33 -46.34 16.61 8.58
C ASP A 33 -46.55 15.83 7.28
N ILE A 34 -47.67 16.09 6.64
CA ILE A 34 -47.90 15.71 5.26
C ILE A 34 -46.89 16.58 4.49
N ASN A 35 -45.65 16.14 4.45
CA ASN A 35 -44.70 16.62 3.47
C ASN A 35 -45.23 16.18 2.11
N THR A 36 -46.14 16.93 1.57
CA THR A 36 -46.50 16.85 0.16
C THR A 36 -45.25 17.26 -0.59
N PHE A 37 -44.55 16.28 -1.18
CA PHE A 37 -43.68 16.60 -2.30
C PHE A 37 -44.55 17.44 -3.25
N GLY A 38 -44.14 18.70 -3.46
CA GLY A 38 -44.84 19.54 -4.44
C GLY A 38 -44.93 18.82 -5.79
N ASP A 39 -45.70 19.32 -6.71
CA ASP A 39 -45.99 18.66 -7.99
C ASP A 39 -44.74 18.00 -8.57
N ILE A 40 -44.82 16.67 -8.74
CA ILE A 40 -43.75 15.84 -9.32
C ILE A 40 -43.97 15.81 -10.84
N ASP A 41 -43.47 16.84 -11.51
CA ASP A 41 -43.57 16.93 -12.97
C ASP A 41 -42.37 16.22 -13.62
N THR A 42 -42.68 15.35 -14.58
CA THR A 42 -41.65 14.76 -15.43
C THR A 42 -40.99 15.85 -16.27
N PRO A 43 -39.63 15.82 -16.42
CA PRO A 43 -38.93 16.77 -17.29
C PRO A 43 -39.57 16.81 -18.69
N SER A 44 -39.88 18.03 -19.17
CA SER A 44 -40.53 18.28 -20.46
C SER A 44 -39.73 19.27 -21.32
N ASN A 45 -40.12 19.46 -22.57
CA ASN A 45 -39.42 20.30 -23.53
C ASN A 45 -37.93 19.98 -23.61
N PHE A 46 -37.61 18.68 -23.54
CA PHE A 46 -36.23 18.18 -23.42
C PHE A 46 -35.50 18.30 -24.79
N VAL A 47 -34.51 19.21 -24.83
CA VAL A 47 -33.69 19.46 -26.02
C VAL A 47 -32.23 19.16 -25.64
N VAL A 48 -31.55 18.42 -26.51
CA VAL A 48 -30.09 18.18 -26.45
C VAL A 48 -29.46 18.63 -27.77
N THR A 49 -28.38 19.38 -27.66
CA THR A 49 -27.59 19.81 -28.83
C THR A 49 -26.14 19.38 -28.63
N ALA A 50 -25.48 19.07 -29.77
CA ALA A 50 -24.04 18.77 -29.84
C ALA A 50 -23.37 19.76 -30.77
N ARG A 51 -22.37 20.49 -30.29
CA ARG A 51 -21.52 21.37 -31.06
C ARG A 51 -20.14 20.75 -31.16
N ILE A 52 -19.78 20.28 -32.36
CA ILE A 52 -18.46 19.73 -32.65
C ILE A 52 -17.45 20.87 -32.73
N LEU A 53 -16.34 20.77 -31.98
CA LEU A 53 -15.30 21.81 -32.01
C LEU A 53 -14.57 21.81 -33.34
N GLY A 54 -14.26 23.01 -33.83
CA GLY A 54 -13.64 23.19 -35.17
C GLY A 54 -14.51 22.78 -36.33
N GLN A 55 -15.81 22.52 -36.11
CA GLN A 55 -16.72 22.18 -37.20
C GLN A 55 -16.90 23.35 -38.17
N ASN A 56 -16.73 23.04 -39.48
CA ASN A 56 -17.06 23.90 -40.60
C ASN A 56 -17.80 23.05 -41.65
N THR A 57 -18.99 23.43 -41.99
CA THR A 57 -19.87 22.64 -42.85
C THR A 57 -19.27 22.32 -44.23
N THR A 58 -18.31 23.11 -44.70
CA THR A 58 -17.71 22.95 -46.03
C THR A 58 -16.35 22.24 -45.96
N THR A 59 -15.47 22.61 -45.00
CA THR A 59 -14.08 22.15 -44.97
C THR A 59 -13.77 21.14 -43.86
N ALA A 60 -14.58 21.11 -42.80
CA ALA A 60 -14.41 20.24 -41.63
C ALA A 60 -15.78 19.84 -41.04
N PRO A 61 -16.64 19.12 -41.81
CA PRO A 61 -18.02 18.84 -41.38
C PRO A 61 -18.11 18.03 -40.08
N ASN A 62 -17.07 17.27 -39.74
CA ASN A 62 -16.98 16.42 -38.55
C ASN A 62 -15.95 16.90 -37.53
N GLY A 63 -15.60 18.21 -37.59
CA GLY A 63 -14.65 18.84 -36.64
C GLY A 63 -13.21 18.89 -37.14
N ASP A 64 -12.34 19.46 -36.34
CA ASP A 64 -10.91 19.72 -36.61
C ASP A 64 -9.99 18.50 -36.40
N GLY A 65 -10.54 17.34 -36.06
CA GLY A 65 -9.78 16.14 -35.68
C GLY A 65 -9.44 16.04 -34.19
N SER A 66 -9.86 17.03 -33.39
CA SER A 66 -9.65 16.98 -31.92
C SER A 66 -10.52 15.95 -31.20
N GLY A 67 -11.59 15.48 -31.84
CA GLY A 67 -12.57 14.59 -31.22
C GLY A 67 -13.45 15.26 -30.15
N LYS A 68 -13.44 16.62 -30.03
CA LYS A 68 -14.15 17.36 -29.00
C LYS A 68 -15.55 17.78 -29.40
N VAL A 69 -16.53 17.54 -28.52
CA VAL A 69 -17.94 17.92 -28.69
C VAL A 69 -18.42 18.58 -27.40
N LEU A 70 -19.01 19.76 -27.53
CA LEU A 70 -19.73 20.42 -26.44
C LEU A 70 -21.21 20.04 -26.51
N PHE A 71 -21.68 19.30 -25.51
CA PHE A 71 -23.10 18.97 -25.33
C PHE A 71 -23.78 20.02 -24.47
N THR A 72 -25.03 20.33 -24.82
CA THR A 72 -25.90 21.16 -24.02
C THR A 72 -27.27 20.52 -23.95
N ALA A 73 -27.73 20.16 -22.76
CA ALA A 73 -29.03 19.62 -22.46
C ALA A 73 -29.86 20.65 -21.68
N LYS A 74 -31.13 20.80 -22.05
CA LYS A 74 -32.09 21.67 -21.37
C LYS A 74 -33.47 21.00 -21.36
N ALA A 75 -34.10 20.97 -20.20
CA ALA A 75 -35.49 20.53 -20.05
C ALA A 75 -36.16 21.34 -18.93
N ASP A 76 -37.47 21.56 -19.04
CA ASP A 76 -38.25 22.13 -17.96
C ASP A 76 -38.39 21.07 -16.84
N ASN A 77 -38.45 21.51 -15.58
CA ASN A 77 -38.56 20.66 -14.40
C ASN A 77 -37.38 19.67 -14.19
N ALA A 78 -36.25 19.80 -14.91
CA ALA A 78 -35.05 19.01 -14.68
C ALA A 78 -34.18 19.66 -13.59
N ILE A 79 -33.62 18.83 -12.69
CA ILE A 79 -32.66 19.22 -11.65
C ILE A 79 -31.24 18.74 -11.93
N SER A 80 -31.10 17.72 -12.79
CA SER A 80 -29.79 17.20 -13.21
C SER A 80 -29.88 16.44 -14.51
N TYR A 81 -28.73 16.26 -15.17
CA TYR A 81 -28.60 15.49 -16.40
C TYR A 81 -27.50 14.45 -16.27
N ARG A 82 -27.72 13.27 -16.85
CA ARG A 82 -26.73 12.21 -17.00
C ARG A 82 -26.55 11.89 -18.47
N TYR A 83 -25.32 11.90 -18.92
CA TYR A 83 -24.93 11.50 -20.28
C TYR A 83 -24.39 10.06 -20.27
N ILE A 84 -24.79 9.27 -21.26
CA ILE A 84 -24.28 7.93 -21.56
C ILE A 84 -23.77 8.03 -23.01
N PHE A 85 -22.45 8.01 -23.16
CA PHE A 85 -21.83 8.17 -24.47
C PHE A 85 -21.67 6.81 -25.17
N GLY A 86 -21.80 6.78 -26.46
CA GLY A 86 -21.71 5.56 -27.24
C GLY A 86 -20.33 4.86 -27.22
N ASP A 87 -19.34 5.47 -26.56
CA ASP A 87 -18.02 4.88 -26.32
C ASP A 87 -17.94 4.09 -24.99
N GLY A 88 -19.07 3.89 -24.30
CA GLY A 88 -19.17 3.17 -23.02
C GLY A 88 -18.92 4.04 -21.79
N THR A 89 -18.62 5.33 -21.94
CA THR A 89 -18.43 6.24 -20.81
C THR A 89 -19.72 6.93 -20.39
N THR A 90 -19.82 7.32 -19.12
CA THR A 90 -20.97 8.06 -18.57
C THR A 90 -20.51 9.22 -17.71
N THR A 91 -21.33 10.29 -17.64
CA THR A 91 -21.08 11.41 -16.71
C THR A 91 -22.37 12.03 -16.20
N ASN A 92 -22.33 12.62 -15.01
CA ASN A 92 -23.36 13.48 -14.50
C ASN A 92 -22.96 14.94 -14.74
N ALA A 93 -23.86 15.71 -15.33
CA ALA A 93 -23.67 17.11 -15.63
C ALA A 93 -24.89 17.91 -15.13
N PRO A 94 -24.93 18.31 -13.84
CA PRO A 94 -26.10 19.01 -13.27
C PRO A 94 -26.52 20.26 -14.02
N SER A 95 -25.55 20.97 -14.62
CA SER A 95 -25.82 22.16 -15.45
C SER A 95 -26.37 21.84 -16.83
N GLY A 96 -26.36 20.56 -17.24
CA GLY A 96 -26.69 20.13 -18.60
C GLY A 96 -25.57 20.40 -19.62
N ILE A 97 -24.46 21.01 -19.24
CA ILE A 97 -23.36 21.34 -20.15
C ILE A 97 -22.16 20.44 -19.86
N PHE A 98 -21.64 19.80 -20.90
CA PHE A 98 -20.47 18.92 -20.78
C PHE A 98 -19.66 18.89 -22.08
N GLU A 99 -18.34 19.09 -21.98
CA GLU A 99 -17.41 18.84 -23.10
C GLU A 99 -16.91 17.41 -23.03
N LYS A 100 -17.15 16.65 -24.09
CA LYS A 100 -16.67 15.28 -24.29
C LYS A 100 -15.62 15.25 -25.37
N ARG A 101 -14.52 14.53 -25.11
CA ARG A 101 -13.59 14.12 -26.16
C ARG A 101 -13.84 12.65 -26.51
N TYR A 102 -14.00 12.35 -27.80
CA TYR A 102 -14.00 11.00 -28.35
C TYR A 102 -12.60 10.67 -28.85
N ASN A 103 -12.01 9.61 -28.32
CA ASN A 103 -10.60 9.25 -28.57
C ASN A 103 -10.45 8.09 -29.60
N GLN A 104 -11.54 7.52 -30.09
CA GLN A 104 -11.48 6.51 -31.13
C GLN A 104 -11.06 7.16 -32.44
N THR A 105 -9.89 6.76 -32.96
CA THR A 105 -9.29 7.34 -34.17
C THR A 105 -10.16 7.13 -35.41
N GLY A 106 -10.15 8.12 -36.28
CA GLY A 106 -10.91 8.14 -37.51
C GLY A 106 -12.27 8.81 -37.35
N LEU A 107 -13.10 8.63 -38.38
CA LEU A 107 -14.48 9.12 -38.39
C LEU A 107 -15.40 8.08 -37.75
N ASN A 108 -16.03 8.45 -36.67
CA ASN A 108 -16.90 7.57 -35.92
C ASN A 108 -18.24 8.24 -35.60
N THR A 109 -19.30 7.45 -35.51
CA THR A 109 -20.62 7.91 -35.10
C THR A 109 -20.95 7.27 -33.75
N PHE A 110 -21.32 8.10 -32.75
CA PHE A 110 -21.67 7.69 -31.41
C PHE A 110 -23.11 8.10 -31.12
N THR A 111 -23.94 7.15 -30.65
CA THR A 111 -25.27 7.44 -30.12
C THR A 111 -25.13 7.86 -28.66
N VAL A 112 -25.51 9.09 -28.36
CA VAL A 112 -25.48 9.64 -27.00
C VAL A 112 -26.88 9.61 -26.41
N THR A 113 -27.03 8.94 -25.27
CA THR A 113 -28.28 8.94 -24.49
C THR A 113 -28.15 9.95 -23.36
N VAL A 114 -29.14 10.83 -23.22
CA VAL A 114 -29.19 11.83 -22.15
C VAL A 114 -30.46 11.62 -21.32
N ILE A 115 -30.28 11.55 -20.01
CA ILE A 115 -31.34 11.38 -19.02
C ILE A 115 -31.45 12.67 -18.24
N ALA A 116 -32.60 13.34 -18.30
CA ALA A 116 -32.96 14.46 -17.46
C ALA A 116 -33.74 13.95 -16.24
N THR A 117 -33.29 14.25 -15.03
CA THR A 117 -33.95 13.85 -13.79
C THR A 117 -34.62 15.05 -13.13
N GLY A 118 -35.88 14.93 -12.81
CA GLY A 118 -36.71 15.92 -12.11
C GLY A 118 -36.81 15.64 -10.62
N LYS A 119 -37.64 16.44 -9.91
CA LYS A 119 -37.97 16.25 -8.49
C LYS A 119 -38.59 14.85 -8.30
N GLY A 120 -38.32 14.24 -7.16
CA GLY A 120 -38.87 12.91 -6.85
C GLY A 120 -38.27 11.76 -7.67
N GLY A 121 -37.20 12.01 -8.49
CA GLY A 121 -36.53 10.97 -9.27
C GLY A 121 -37.22 10.61 -10.58
N VAL A 122 -38.27 11.30 -11.01
CA VAL A 122 -38.89 11.12 -12.34
C VAL A 122 -37.90 11.55 -13.42
N ALA A 123 -37.87 10.86 -14.55
CA ALA A 123 -36.89 11.12 -15.58
C ALA A 123 -37.51 11.11 -16.99
N ALA A 124 -36.88 11.89 -17.86
CA ALA A 124 -37.09 11.84 -19.32
C ALA A 124 -35.77 11.47 -20.01
N THR A 125 -35.84 10.77 -21.12
CA THR A 125 -34.66 10.31 -21.88
C THR A 125 -34.79 10.71 -23.33
N THR A 126 -33.66 11.13 -23.92
CA THR A 126 -33.54 11.38 -25.35
C THR A 126 -32.21 10.88 -25.87
N THR A 127 -32.10 10.70 -27.20
CA THR A 127 -30.86 10.28 -27.86
C THR A 127 -30.54 11.20 -29.03
N LEU A 128 -29.24 11.32 -29.34
CA LEU A 128 -28.76 11.96 -30.56
C LEU A 128 -27.51 11.23 -31.05
N ASP A 129 -27.32 11.20 -32.37
CA ASP A 129 -26.12 10.69 -33.02
C ASP A 129 -25.12 11.85 -33.26
N VAL A 130 -23.86 11.59 -33.00
CA VAL A 130 -22.76 12.52 -33.22
C VAL A 130 -21.71 11.82 -34.08
N THR A 131 -21.49 12.34 -35.31
CA THR A 131 -20.40 11.87 -36.15
C THR A 131 -19.22 12.82 -36.01
N ILE A 132 -18.10 12.30 -35.48
CA ILE A 132 -16.92 13.08 -35.08
C ILE A 132 -15.64 12.48 -35.65
N LEU A 133 -14.71 13.34 -36.09
CA LEU A 133 -13.36 12.96 -36.48
C LEU A 133 -12.40 13.12 -35.29
N SER A 134 -11.61 12.07 -34.99
CA SER A 134 -10.48 12.10 -34.07
C SER A 134 -9.22 11.64 -34.79
N ASN A 135 -8.16 12.46 -34.74
CA ASN A 135 -6.88 12.19 -35.42
C ASN A 135 -5.78 11.79 -34.44
N PHE A 136 -6.11 11.54 -33.17
CA PHE A 136 -5.11 11.12 -32.20
C PHE A 136 -4.72 9.66 -32.43
N GLU A 137 -3.44 9.42 -32.62
CA GLU A 137 -2.85 8.08 -32.74
C GLU A 137 -1.56 7.99 -31.91
N ASP A 138 -1.36 6.85 -31.29
CA ASP A 138 -0.10 6.49 -30.65
C ASP A 138 0.22 5.02 -30.96
N PRO A 139 0.62 4.70 -32.21
CA PRO A 139 0.86 3.33 -32.63
C PRO A 139 2.01 2.66 -31.89
N GLU A 140 3.01 3.44 -31.44
CA GLU A 140 4.11 2.91 -30.65
C GLU A 140 3.66 2.48 -29.25
N ALA A 141 2.80 3.26 -28.57
CA ALA A 141 2.21 2.83 -27.32
C ALA A 141 1.37 1.56 -27.49
N VAL A 142 0.57 1.46 -28.55
CA VAL A 142 -0.19 0.24 -28.87
C VAL A 142 0.76 -0.95 -29.07
N GLN A 143 1.86 -0.75 -29.80
CA GLN A 143 2.86 -1.79 -30.03
C GLN A 143 3.50 -2.26 -28.71
N PHE A 144 3.90 -1.34 -27.85
CA PHE A 144 4.47 -1.71 -26.54
C PHE A 144 3.46 -2.38 -25.62
N LEU A 145 2.22 -1.87 -25.57
CA LEU A 145 1.16 -2.43 -24.76
C LEU A 145 0.83 -3.88 -25.14
N THR A 146 0.78 -4.19 -26.43
CA THR A 146 0.27 -5.46 -26.95
C THR A 146 1.33 -6.41 -27.52
N GLY A 147 2.55 -5.93 -27.75
CA GLY A 147 3.56 -6.70 -28.50
C GLY A 147 3.13 -7.05 -29.93
N GLY A 148 2.16 -6.29 -30.48
CA GLY A 148 1.57 -6.51 -31.81
C GLY A 148 0.32 -7.40 -31.81
N SER A 149 0.08 -8.20 -30.78
CA SER A 149 -1.14 -9.03 -30.64
C SER A 149 -1.70 -9.03 -29.23
N GLN A 150 -0.99 -9.61 -28.28
CA GLN A 150 -1.35 -9.67 -26.86
C GLN A 150 -0.10 -9.67 -26.00
N LYS A 151 -0.12 -8.92 -24.88
CA LYS A 151 0.94 -8.89 -23.88
C LYS A 151 0.34 -8.76 -22.49
N THR A 152 0.95 -9.46 -21.53
CA THR A 152 0.62 -9.37 -20.11
C THR A 152 1.62 -8.47 -19.40
N TRP A 153 1.09 -7.62 -18.51
CA TRP A 153 1.85 -6.74 -17.65
C TRP A 153 1.56 -7.07 -16.18
N TYR A 154 2.55 -6.90 -15.32
CA TYR A 154 2.50 -7.15 -13.88
C TYR A 154 2.94 -5.90 -13.14
N PHE A 155 2.50 -5.69 -11.90
CA PHE A 155 3.15 -4.67 -11.06
C PHE A 155 4.65 -4.98 -10.97
N SER A 156 5.49 -3.96 -11.10
CA SER A 156 6.95 -4.09 -11.03
C SER A 156 7.39 -4.23 -9.56
N ALA A 157 6.93 -5.29 -8.90
CA ALA A 157 7.02 -5.48 -7.44
C ALA A 157 8.45 -5.38 -6.89
N SER A 158 9.45 -5.69 -7.70
CA SER A 158 10.87 -5.60 -7.34
C SER A 158 11.44 -4.18 -7.44
N GLU A 159 10.72 -3.22 -8.08
CA GLU A 159 11.16 -1.83 -8.19
C GLU A 159 10.63 -0.99 -7.03
N PRO A 160 11.44 -0.06 -6.46
CA PRO A 160 10.94 0.93 -5.54
C PRO A 160 9.96 1.88 -6.24
N GLY A 161 8.90 2.29 -5.55
CA GLY A 161 7.89 3.20 -6.11
C GLY A 161 6.98 2.58 -7.17
N HIS A 162 6.94 1.24 -7.29
CA HIS A 162 6.03 0.54 -8.23
C HIS A 162 4.55 0.81 -7.93
N LEU A 163 4.23 1.21 -6.72
CA LEU A 163 2.97 1.83 -6.30
C LEU A 163 3.31 3.05 -5.43
N GLY A 164 2.69 4.18 -5.70
CA GLY A 164 2.92 5.35 -4.88
C GLY A 164 1.94 6.48 -5.13
N VAL A 165 1.96 7.49 -4.27
CA VAL A 165 1.07 8.65 -4.34
C VAL A 165 1.84 9.96 -4.17
N GLY A 166 1.39 10.98 -4.89
CA GLY A 166 1.89 12.34 -4.80
C GLY A 166 0.79 13.36 -5.08
N PRO A 167 1.12 14.65 -5.06
CA PRO A 167 0.16 15.71 -5.35
C PRO A 167 -0.23 15.73 -6.83
N ASN A 168 -1.50 16.01 -7.13
CA ASN A 168 -1.93 16.46 -8.45
C ASN A 168 -1.75 17.98 -8.51
N SER A 169 -0.51 18.43 -8.67
CA SER A 169 -0.09 19.82 -8.58
C SER A 169 0.35 20.38 -9.93
N SER A 170 0.17 21.67 -10.13
CA SER A 170 0.78 22.41 -11.26
C SER A 170 2.29 22.68 -11.06
N ASP A 171 2.85 22.39 -9.88
CA ASP A 171 4.28 22.47 -9.63
C ASP A 171 5.02 21.39 -10.43
N ASP A 172 5.81 21.85 -11.39
CA ASP A 172 6.59 21.05 -12.32
C ASP A 172 7.61 20.12 -11.63
N ASN A 173 7.98 20.40 -10.38
CA ASN A 173 8.93 19.60 -9.62
C ASN A 173 8.27 18.48 -8.78
N GLN A 174 6.93 18.41 -8.73
CA GLN A 174 6.21 17.52 -7.83
C GLN A 174 5.18 16.63 -8.51
N ASN A 175 4.84 16.87 -9.78
CA ASN A 175 3.63 16.35 -10.42
C ASN A 175 3.83 15.09 -11.28
N TYR A 176 5.05 14.57 -11.41
CA TYR A 176 5.41 13.48 -12.33
C TYR A 176 5.94 12.21 -11.65
N PHE A 177 5.99 12.17 -10.31
CA PHE A 177 6.44 11.03 -9.52
C PHE A 177 5.73 10.96 -8.16
N PRO A 178 5.74 9.82 -7.48
CA PRO A 178 5.07 9.65 -6.19
C PRO A 178 5.87 10.29 -5.04
N LEU A 179 5.65 11.61 -4.83
CA LEU A 179 6.42 12.41 -3.87
C LEU A 179 6.20 12.01 -2.41
N TRP A 180 4.97 11.58 -2.03
CA TRP A 180 4.61 11.40 -0.61
C TRP A 180 4.78 9.98 -0.10
N TYR A 181 4.56 9.02 -0.96
CA TYR A 181 4.71 7.60 -0.63
C TYR A 181 5.18 6.83 -1.85
N GLN A 182 6.17 5.98 -1.63
CA GLN A 182 6.72 5.04 -2.61
C GLN A 182 6.82 3.68 -1.93
N ALA A 183 6.11 2.69 -2.46
CA ALA A 183 6.20 1.34 -1.96
C ALA A 183 7.64 0.81 -2.10
N ALA A 184 8.18 0.21 -1.03
CA ALA A 184 9.43 -0.53 -1.10
C ALA A 184 9.26 -1.81 -1.95
N PRO A 185 10.34 -2.36 -2.52
CA PRO A 185 10.26 -3.62 -3.25
C PRO A 185 9.56 -4.71 -2.44
N TRP A 186 8.55 -5.34 -3.05
CA TRP A 186 7.72 -6.39 -2.44
C TRP A 186 6.94 -5.99 -1.18
N GLU A 187 6.84 -4.69 -0.87
CA GLU A 187 6.20 -4.21 0.38
C GLU A 187 4.80 -4.79 0.58
N LYS A 188 4.00 -4.84 -0.49
CA LYS A 188 2.60 -5.31 -0.38
C LYS A 188 2.48 -6.83 -0.21
N ALA A 189 3.54 -7.60 -0.45
CA ALA A 189 3.58 -9.02 -0.16
C ALA A 189 3.75 -9.34 1.34
N ALA A 190 4.14 -8.37 2.16
CA ALA A 190 4.36 -8.54 3.60
C ALA A 190 3.06 -8.74 4.41
N SER A 191 1.89 -8.47 3.83
CA SER A 191 0.59 -8.66 4.50
C SER A 191 -0.42 -9.31 3.56
N PRO A 192 -1.22 -10.28 4.04
CA PRO A 192 -2.36 -10.83 3.29
C PRO A 192 -3.36 -9.75 2.87
N ASP A 193 -3.45 -8.66 3.65
CA ASP A 193 -4.37 -7.55 3.40
C ASP A 193 -4.03 -6.74 2.13
N SER A 194 -2.81 -6.89 1.60
CA SER A 194 -2.32 -6.17 0.42
C SER A 194 -1.67 -7.05 -0.65
N ALA A 195 -1.38 -8.31 -0.35
CA ALA A 195 -0.63 -9.21 -1.24
C ALA A 195 -1.34 -9.50 -2.57
N CYS A 196 -2.67 -9.39 -2.62
CA CYS A 196 -3.45 -9.58 -3.85
C CYS A 196 -3.05 -8.60 -4.97
N LEU A 197 -2.41 -7.47 -4.65
CA LEU A 197 -1.90 -6.53 -5.64
C LEU A 197 -0.96 -7.21 -6.64
N TYR A 198 -0.09 -8.11 -6.17
CA TYR A 198 0.92 -8.76 -7.02
C TYR A 198 0.41 -9.99 -7.78
N GLY A 199 -0.83 -10.43 -7.49
CA GLY A 199 -1.51 -11.46 -8.27
C GLY A 199 -2.16 -10.94 -9.56
N ASN A 200 -2.12 -9.62 -9.81
CA ASN A 200 -2.75 -9.03 -10.99
C ASN A 200 -1.97 -9.31 -12.27
N GLU A 201 -2.70 -9.74 -13.30
CA GLU A 201 -2.24 -9.83 -14.68
C GLU A 201 -3.04 -8.84 -15.52
N LEU A 202 -2.38 -7.84 -16.07
CA LEU A 202 -2.96 -6.79 -16.89
C LEU A 202 -2.74 -7.17 -18.36
N ILE A 203 -3.76 -7.67 -19.03
CA ILE A 203 -3.66 -8.25 -20.36
C ILE A 203 -4.16 -7.24 -21.38
N PHE A 204 -3.25 -6.69 -22.19
CA PHE A 204 -3.59 -5.86 -23.33
C PHE A 204 -3.56 -6.67 -24.63
N SER A 205 -4.57 -6.49 -25.48
CA SER A 205 -4.65 -7.18 -26.76
C SER A 205 -5.19 -6.27 -27.86
N LYS A 206 -4.85 -6.58 -29.10
CA LYS A 206 -5.36 -5.89 -30.29
C LYS A 206 -6.30 -6.82 -31.03
N VAL A 207 -7.57 -6.40 -31.17
CA VAL A 207 -8.60 -7.13 -31.93
C VAL A 207 -9.05 -6.24 -33.07
N GLY A 208 -8.58 -6.55 -34.27
CA GLY A 208 -8.71 -5.65 -35.42
C GLY A 208 -7.96 -4.33 -35.16
N ASN A 209 -8.66 -3.21 -35.23
CA ASN A 209 -8.10 -1.88 -34.90
C ASN A 209 -8.39 -1.45 -33.47
N GLN A 210 -9.03 -2.31 -32.64
CA GLN A 210 -9.43 -1.97 -31.31
C GLN A 210 -8.44 -2.50 -30.26
N LEU A 211 -7.95 -1.62 -29.40
CA LEU A 211 -7.20 -1.99 -28.20
C LEU A 211 -8.17 -2.48 -27.12
N LYS A 212 -7.87 -3.64 -26.58
CA LYS A 212 -8.65 -4.30 -25.52
C LYS A 212 -7.79 -4.48 -24.29
N PHE A 213 -8.46 -4.58 -23.14
CA PHE A 213 -7.86 -4.84 -21.84
C PHE A 213 -8.67 -5.83 -21.04
N GLN A 214 -7.99 -6.74 -20.37
CA GLN A 214 -8.58 -7.64 -19.38
C GLN A 214 -7.70 -7.64 -18.12
N LEU A 215 -8.31 -7.46 -16.98
CA LEU A 215 -7.65 -7.64 -15.68
C LEU A 215 -7.98 -9.02 -15.13
N ASN A 216 -6.97 -9.88 -15.01
CA ASN A 216 -7.05 -11.11 -14.24
C ASN A 216 -6.50 -10.83 -12.84
N ASN A 217 -7.38 -10.64 -11.87
CA ASN A 217 -7.05 -10.29 -10.49
C ASN A 217 -7.24 -11.46 -9.51
N GLN A 218 -7.31 -12.68 -10.02
CA GLN A 218 -7.50 -13.92 -9.23
C GLN A 218 -8.72 -13.85 -8.27
N GLY A 219 -9.73 -13.02 -8.63
CA GLY A 219 -10.95 -12.81 -7.85
C GLY A 219 -10.81 -11.83 -6.69
N GLN A 220 -9.64 -11.26 -6.45
CA GLN A 220 -9.39 -10.28 -5.41
C GLN A 220 -8.86 -8.96 -5.97
N THR A 221 -9.28 -7.84 -5.37
CA THR A 221 -8.82 -6.51 -5.74
C THR A 221 -8.31 -5.77 -4.52
N PHE A 222 -7.17 -5.12 -4.66
CA PHE A 222 -6.64 -4.18 -3.67
C PHE A 222 -7.33 -2.83 -3.84
N PHE A 223 -8.06 -2.40 -2.81
CA PHE A 223 -8.81 -1.16 -2.79
C PHE A 223 -8.13 -0.09 -1.96
N ASN A 224 -8.11 1.12 -2.48
CA ASN A 224 -7.86 2.28 -1.64
C ASN A 224 -8.98 2.42 -0.59
N LYS A 225 -8.61 2.85 0.62
CA LYS A 225 -9.53 2.97 1.78
C LYS A 225 -10.82 3.73 1.48
N ASP A 226 -10.78 4.70 0.57
CA ASP A 226 -11.93 5.55 0.26
C ASP A 226 -12.94 4.88 -0.72
N PHE A 227 -12.58 3.72 -1.29
CA PHE A 227 -13.40 2.98 -2.26
C PHE A 227 -13.82 1.57 -1.81
N GLN A 228 -13.53 1.19 -0.58
CA GLN A 228 -13.83 -0.16 -0.06
C GLN A 228 -15.32 -0.52 -0.10
N SER A 229 -16.20 0.48 0.03
CA SER A 229 -17.66 0.29 -0.05
C SER A 229 -18.12 -0.33 -1.37
N VAL A 230 -17.37 -0.18 -2.46
CA VAL A 230 -17.64 -0.82 -3.76
C VAL A 230 -17.62 -2.35 -3.65
N ALA A 231 -16.78 -2.89 -2.77
CA ALA A 231 -16.69 -4.32 -2.47
C ALA A 231 -17.38 -4.70 -1.15
N GLY A 232 -18.15 -3.79 -0.52
CA GLY A 232 -18.78 -4.00 0.77
C GLY A 232 -17.81 -3.97 1.96
N GLY A 233 -16.61 -3.40 1.78
CA GLY A 233 -15.56 -3.37 2.79
C GLY A 233 -15.62 -2.16 3.70
N THR A 234 -14.99 -2.27 4.90
CA THR A 234 -14.97 -1.25 5.96
C THR A 234 -13.66 -1.19 6.75
N ALA A 235 -12.53 -1.72 6.21
CA ALA A 235 -11.27 -1.84 6.96
C ALA A 235 -10.66 -0.49 7.38
N GLY A 236 -10.99 0.62 6.70
CA GLY A 236 -10.47 1.95 7.03
C GLY A 236 -9.02 2.22 6.60
N TYR A 237 -8.36 1.24 6.00
CA TYR A 237 -7.04 1.32 5.35
C TYR A 237 -7.08 0.50 4.06
N ASP A 238 -6.12 0.65 3.17
CA ASP A 238 -6.08 -0.07 1.89
C ASP A 238 -6.09 -1.59 2.12
N PHE A 239 -7.02 -2.31 1.46
CA PHE A 239 -7.28 -3.70 1.78
C PHE A 239 -7.70 -4.53 0.55
N CYS A 240 -7.33 -5.82 0.53
CA CYS A 240 -7.75 -6.78 -0.48
C CYS A 240 -9.15 -7.33 -0.18
N TYR A 241 -10.08 -7.13 -1.10
CA TYR A 241 -11.44 -7.71 -1.01
C TYR A 241 -11.71 -8.67 -2.15
N ASN A 242 -12.61 -9.61 -1.93
CA ASN A 242 -13.17 -10.44 -2.99
C ASN A 242 -13.97 -9.54 -3.94
N TYR A 243 -13.42 -9.27 -5.08
CA TYR A 243 -14.02 -8.45 -6.12
C TYR A 243 -13.41 -8.83 -7.46
N ASN A 244 -14.21 -9.44 -8.32
CA ASN A 244 -13.77 -9.84 -9.65
C ASN A 244 -13.92 -8.66 -10.63
N ALA A 245 -12.78 -8.13 -11.08
CA ALA A 245 -12.72 -7.06 -12.09
C ALA A 245 -12.84 -7.56 -13.53
N GLY A 246 -13.22 -8.83 -13.72
CA GLY A 246 -13.21 -9.52 -15.00
C GLY A 246 -14.06 -8.89 -16.11
N GLY A 247 -13.91 -9.45 -17.30
CA GLY A 247 -14.54 -8.99 -18.53
C GLY A 247 -13.59 -8.13 -19.37
N LEU A 248 -13.77 -8.28 -20.69
CA LEU A 248 -12.98 -7.57 -21.69
C LEU A 248 -13.46 -6.12 -21.78
N LYS A 249 -12.55 -5.15 -21.65
CA LYS A 249 -12.80 -3.72 -21.75
C LYS A 249 -12.25 -3.16 -23.05
N ASN A 250 -12.87 -2.12 -23.57
CA ASN A 250 -12.27 -1.30 -24.62
C ASN A 250 -11.27 -0.33 -24.00
N VAL A 251 -10.16 -0.08 -24.69
CA VAL A 251 -9.21 0.98 -24.33
C VAL A 251 -9.13 1.96 -25.49
N ASN A 252 -9.40 3.22 -25.19
CA ASN A 252 -9.25 4.31 -26.15
C ASN A 252 -8.06 5.17 -25.74
N LEU A 253 -7.12 5.37 -26.67
CA LEU A 253 -6.02 6.30 -26.45
C LEU A 253 -6.45 7.70 -26.85
N GLY A 254 -5.99 8.70 -26.11
CA GLY A 254 -6.22 10.11 -26.38
C GLY A 254 -5.07 10.97 -25.91
N PRO A 255 -5.02 12.25 -26.30
CA PRO A 255 -4.03 13.17 -25.78
C PRO A 255 -4.28 13.41 -24.28
N SER A 256 -3.20 13.48 -23.50
CA SER A 256 -3.28 13.88 -22.10
C SER A 256 -3.56 15.38 -21.98
N GLU A 257 -4.43 15.75 -21.04
CA GLU A 257 -4.72 17.13 -20.62
C GLU A 257 -4.32 17.33 -19.13
N SER A 258 -3.40 16.50 -18.63
CA SER A 258 -2.96 16.52 -17.24
C SER A 258 -2.13 17.75 -16.88
N VAL A 259 -1.97 18.00 -15.59
CA VAL A 259 -1.04 19.03 -15.08
C VAL A 259 0.40 18.73 -15.48
N VAL A 260 0.77 17.47 -15.70
CA VAL A 260 2.11 17.07 -16.19
C VAL A 260 2.28 17.48 -17.64
N MET A 261 1.27 17.20 -18.48
CA MET A 261 1.29 17.61 -19.90
C MET A 261 1.28 19.12 -20.07
N ALA A 262 0.65 19.86 -19.15
CA ALA A 262 0.62 21.32 -19.15
C ALA A 262 1.91 21.96 -18.60
N SER A 263 2.86 21.15 -18.08
CA SER A 263 4.07 21.67 -17.46
C SER A 263 5.16 22.01 -18.50
N PRO A 264 6.10 22.93 -18.18
CA PRO A 264 7.22 23.26 -19.07
C PRO A 264 8.12 22.06 -19.39
N SER A 265 8.20 21.07 -18.49
CA SER A 265 9.02 19.88 -18.64
C SER A 265 8.26 18.66 -19.21
N ALA A 266 7.06 18.85 -19.74
CA ALA A 266 6.19 17.78 -20.24
C ALA A 266 6.92 16.80 -21.18
N ALA A 267 7.72 17.31 -22.12
CA ALA A 267 8.42 16.50 -23.11
C ALA A 267 9.37 15.44 -22.52
N THR A 268 9.82 15.61 -21.26
CA THR A 268 10.72 14.67 -20.56
C THR A 268 10.02 13.87 -19.46
N ARG A 269 8.76 14.20 -19.12
CA ARG A 269 8.06 13.65 -17.96
C ARG A 269 6.81 12.86 -18.28
N THR A 270 6.25 13.07 -19.46
CA THR A 270 5.07 12.32 -19.91
C THR A 270 5.16 12.03 -21.40
N ARG A 271 4.57 10.91 -21.80
CA ARG A 271 4.35 10.59 -23.20
C ARG A 271 3.23 11.45 -23.82
N GLY A 272 2.39 12.04 -22.99
CA GLY A 272 1.24 12.81 -23.43
C GLY A 272 0.06 11.97 -23.92
N THR A 273 0.06 10.67 -23.64
CA THR A 273 -1.00 9.72 -24.02
C THR A 273 -1.81 9.30 -22.80
N MET A 274 -3.13 9.43 -22.89
CA MET A 274 -4.10 8.95 -21.91
C MET A 274 -4.72 7.65 -22.38
N MET A 275 -4.77 6.62 -21.54
CA MET A 275 -5.56 5.41 -21.71
C MET A 275 -6.89 5.56 -21.00
N ASN A 276 -8.00 5.38 -21.71
CA ASN A 276 -9.36 5.44 -21.16
C ASN A 276 -10.01 4.07 -21.29
N PHE A 277 -10.38 3.47 -20.16
CA PHE A 277 -10.97 2.13 -20.08
C PHE A 277 -12.50 2.23 -20.04
N SER A 278 -13.19 1.42 -20.83
CA SER A 278 -14.66 1.31 -20.76
C SER A 278 -15.11 0.58 -19.47
N ASP A 279 -16.40 0.72 -19.14
CA ASP A 279 -17.12 -0.07 -18.14
C ASP A 279 -16.40 -0.15 -16.79
N GLY A 280 -15.84 0.97 -16.33
CA GLY A 280 -15.17 1.05 -15.03
C GLY A 280 -13.87 0.26 -14.94
N GLY A 281 -13.22 -0.07 -16.05
CA GLY A 281 -11.93 -0.76 -16.07
C GLY A 281 -10.84 0.01 -15.29
N PHE A 282 -9.95 -0.72 -14.62
CA PHE A 282 -8.86 -0.14 -13.84
C PHE A 282 -7.61 -1.04 -13.85
N MET A 283 -6.46 -0.49 -13.47
CA MET A 283 -5.17 -1.16 -13.59
C MET A 283 -4.70 -1.77 -12.25
N GLY A 284 -5.46 -2.73 -11.71
CA GLY A 284 -5.07 -3.60 -10.59
C GLY A 284 -5.25 -3.02 -9.19
N TYR A 285 -5.02 -1.73 -8.96
CA TYR A 285 -5.32 -1.03 -7.70
C TYR A 285 -6.53 -0.12 -7.91
N TYR A 286 -7.56 -0.30 -7.10
CA TYR A 286 -8.82 0.40 -7.27
C TYR A 286 -8.82 1.76 -6.55
N ILE A 287 -8.81 2.83 -7.32
CA ILE A 287 -8.79 4.23 -6.87
C ILE A 287 -9.98 5.05 -7.41
N GLY A 288 -11.03 4.39 -7.87
CA GLY A 288 -12.21 5.04 -8.43
C GLY A 288 -11.96 5.75 -9.77
N GLN A 289 -10.96 5.29 -10.57
CA GLN A 289 -10.55 5.93 -11.81
C GLN A 289 -10.37 4.90 -12.92
N SER A 290 -10.78 5.30 -14.15
CA SER A 290 -10.68 4.49 -15.38
C SER A 290 -9.83 5.16 -16.46
N SER A 291 -9.11 6.24 -16.12
CA SER A 291 -8.24 6.97 -17.04
C SER A 291 -6.83 7.06 -16.47
N TYR A 292 -5.84 6.61 -17.25
CA TYR A 292 -4.44 6.54 -16.83
C TYR A 292 -3.55 7.21 -17.86
N GLU A 293 -2.77 8.19 -17.45
CA GLU A 293 -1.76 8.83 -18.29
C GLU A 293 -0.51 7.96 -18.37
N ILE A 294 -0.02 7.69 -19.56
CA ILE A 294 1.28 7.04 -19.76
C ILE A 294 2.36 8.10 -19.59
N LEU A 295 3.12 8.01 -18.49
CA LEU A 295 4.30 8.84 -18.29
C LEU A 295 5.46 8.33 -19.16
N SER A 296 5.67 7.01 -19.16
CA SER A 296 6.64 6.35 -20.02
C SER A 296 6.24 4.92 -20.31
N ILE A 297 6.59 4.43 -21.50
CA ILE A 297 6.40 3.02 -21.85
C ILE A 297 7.54 2.56 -22.78
N SER A 298 7.97 1.35 -22.58
CA SER A 298 8.94 0.64 -23.39
C SER A 298 8.47 -0.80 -23.61
N GLU A 299 9.30 -1.63 -24.22
CA GLU A 299 8.97 -3.05 -24.46
C GLU A 299 8.66 -3.82 -23.15
N THR A 300 9.36 -3.50 -22.08
CA THR A 300 9.28 -4.28 -20.82
C THR A 300 8.86 -3.47 -19.60
N ARG A 301 8.78 -2.15 -19.66
CA ARG A 301 8.47 -1.29 -18.53
C ARG A 301 7.47 -0.20 -18.89
N MET A 302 6.47 0.02 -18.04
CA MET A 302 5.44 1.06 -18.19
C MET A 302 5.23 1.79 -16.87
N VAL A 303 5.21 3.11 -16.91
CA VAL A 303 4.82 3.97 -15.78
C VAL A 303 3.58 4.74 -16.16
N VAL A 304 2.56 4.62 -15.32
CA VAL A 304 1.31 5.36 -15.50
C VAL A 304 0.98 6.20 -14.27
N ARG A 305 0.21 7.24 -14.52
CA ARG A 305 -0.31 8.15 -13.50
C ARG A 305 -1.83 8.24 -13.64
N ALA A 306 -2.54 8.25 -12.52
CA ALA A 306 -4.00 8.45 -12.48
C ALA A 306 -4.39 9.38 -11.34
N VAL A 307 -5.25 10.35 -11.62
CA VAL A 307 -5.83 11.22 -10.58
C VAL A 307 -6.90 10.43 -9.85
N MET A 308 -6.85 10.43 -8.52
CA MET A 308 -7.77 9.66 -7.69
C MET A 308 -9.22 10.10 -7.88
N GLY A 309 -10.12 9.16 -8.06
CA GLY A 309 -11.55 9.45 -8.09
C GLY A 309 -12.02 10.10 -6.78
N GLY A 310 -12.89 11.12 -6.89
CA GLY A 310 -13.40 11.81 -5.71
C GLY A 310 -12.39 12.70 -4.95
N ASN A 311 -11.09 12.62 -5.26
CA ASN A 311 -10.06 13.48 -4.68
C ASN A 311 -9.07 13.97 -5.75
N PRO A 312 -9.39 15.07 -6.45
CA PRO A 312 -8.57 15.58 -7.54
C PRO A 312 -7.22 16.18 -7.11
N ALA A 313 -6.96 16.30 -5.81
CA ALA A 313 -5.66 16.75 -5.30
C ALA A 313 -4.60 15.65 -5.28
N LEU A 314 -4.99 14.38 -5.42
CA LEU A 314 -4.10 13.23 -5.35
C LEU A 314 -3.89 12.59 -6.73
N ALA A 315 -2.65 12.19 -7.01
CA ALA A 315 -2.30 11.35 -8.15
C ALA A 315 -1.57 10.10 -7.69
N TRP A 316 -2.04 8.95 -8.17
CA TRP A 316 -1.41 7.64 -7.97
C TRP A 316 -0.52 7.29 -9.15
N TYR A 317 0.60 6.65 -8.85
CA TYR A 317 1.60 6.23 -9.81
C TYR A 317 1.77 4.72 -9.72
N HIS A 318 1.71 4.05 -10.87
CA HIS A 318 1.91 2.60 -10.96
C HIS A 318 3.04 2.33 -11.94
N THR A 319 3.95 1.44 -11.56
CA THR A 319 4.98 0.92 -12.46
C THR A 319 4.69 -0.55 -12.75
N PHE A 320 4.68 -0.89 -14.03
CA PHE A 320 4.44 -2.24 -14.52
C PHE A 320 5.62 -2.74 -15.32
N THR A 321 5.77 -4.07 -15.34
CA THR A 321 6.74 -4.80 -16.14
C THR A 321 6.06 -5.92 -16.93
N SER A 322 6.55 -6.22 -18.14
CA SER A 322 6.07 -7.37 -18.93
C SER A 322 6.81 -8.67 -18.58
N VAL A 323 7.81 -8.61 -17.73
CA VAL A 323 8.49 -9.78 -17.17
C VAL A 323 7.93 -10.03 -15.78
N GLN A 324 7.32 -11.19 -15.57
CA GLN A 324 6.72 -11.52 -14.28
C GLN A 324 7.77 -11.44 -13.17
N PRO A 325 7.62 -10.54 -12.18
CA PRO A 325 8.58 -10.43 -11.09
C PRO A 325 8.56 -11.69 -10.22
N THR A 326 9.73 -12.12 -9.79
CA THR A 326 9.89 -13.15 -8.77
C THR A 326 10.44 -12.52 -7.51
N GLN A 327 9.96 -12.95 -6.34
CA GLN A 327 10.26 -12.30 -5.07
C GLN A 327 11.75 -12.33 -4.69
N ASP A 328 12.48 -13.33 -5.14
CA ASP A 328 13.91 -13.54 -4.84
C ASP A 328 14.71 -13.78 -6.13
N ALA A 329 14.43 -13.01 -7.19
CA ALA A 329 15.12 -13.15 -8.49
C ALA A 329 16.65 -12.87 -8.43
N THR A 330 17.14 -12.27 -7.34
CA THR A 330 18.58 -12.13 -7.12
C THR A 330 19.09 -13.44 -6.54
N ASP A 331 19.97 -14.09 -7.30
CA ASP A 331 20.64 -15.31 -6.86
C ASP A 331 21.74 -14.96 -5.84
N TYR A 332 21.39 -15.01 -4.56
CA TYR A 332 22.35 -14.98 -3.46
C TYR A 332 22.75 -16.41 -3.13
N SER A 333 23.55 -17.03 -4.00
CA SER A 333 23.98 -18.43 -3.90
C SER A 333 25.46 -18.57 -3.49
N ASN A 334 26.28 -17.54 -3.69
CA ASN A 334 27.69 -17.59 -3.32
C ASN A 334 27.87 -17.44 -1.80
N LEU A 335 28.12 -18.54 -1.10
CA LEU A 335 28.35 -18.59 0.34
C LEU A 335 29.73 -17.97 0.66
N VAL A 336 29.75 -16.75 1.21
CA VAL A 336 30.98 -15.98 1.49
C VAL A 336 31.41 -16.05 2.95
N PHE A 337 30.48 -16.35 3.86
CA PHE A 337 30.78 -16.54 5.29
C PHE A 337 29.79 -17.54 5.88
N PHE A 338 30.28 -18.42 6.74
CA PHE A 338 29.44 -19.32 7.50
C PHE A 338 30.09 -19.75 8.82
N ASP A 339 29.27 -20.09 9.78
CA ASP A 339 29.66 -20.87 10.96
C ASP A 339 28.53 -21.84 11.32
N GLU A 340 28.88 -23.13 11.28
CA GLU A 340 27.96 -24.24 11.58
C GLU A 340 28.16 -24.75 13.03
N PHE A 341 29.00 -24.07 13.80
CA PHE A 341 29.29 -24.37 15.20
C PHE A 341 29.57 -25.85 15.52
N THR A 342 30.34 -26.50 14.64
CA THR A 342 30.55 -27.96 14.69
C THR A 342 31.62 -28.41 15.69
N THR A 343 32.48 -27.48 16.16
CA THR A 343 33.58 -27.80 17.08
C THR A 343 33.27 -27.31 18.48
N ASP A 344 33.03 -28.23 19.40
CA ASP A 344 32.73 -27.91 20.80
C ASP A 344 33.84 -27.11 21.46
N GLY A 345 33.48 -26.16 22.33
CA GLY A 345 34.39 -25.30 23.07
C GLY A 345 34.10 -23.81 22.90
N ALA A 346 35.13 -22.98 22.89
CA ALA A 346 34.96 -21.55 22.63
C ALA A 346 34.59 -21.30 21.17
N PRO A 347 33.76 -20.28 20.88
CA PRO A 347 33.53 -19.80 19.50
C PRO A 347 34.84 -19.49 18.79
N ASP A 348 34.90 -19.77 17.47
CA ASP A 348 36.11 -19.59 16.67
C ASP A 348 36.60 -18.12 16.73
N PRO A 349 37.78 -17.85 17.30
CA PRO A 349 38.31 -16.49 17.42
C PRO A 349 38.68 -15.84 16.09
N ASN A 350 38.78 -16.60 15.01
CA ASN A 350 38.97 -16.05 13.68
C ASN A 350 37.68 -15.48 13.08
N LYS A 351 36.52 -15.92 13.59
CA LYS A 351 35.20 -15.47 13.12
C LYS A 351 34.53 -14.50 14.11
N TRP A 352 34.75 -14.69 15.41
CA TRP A 352 34.02 -13.99 16.45
C TRP A 352 34.96 -13.31 17.46
N GLY A 353 34.64 -12.06 17.78
CA GLY A 353 35.12 -11.32 18.93
C GLY A 353 34.02 -11.12 19.95
N TYR A 354 34.32 -10.45 21.06
CA TYR A 354 33.37 -10.14 22.12
C TYR A 354 33.33 -8.64 22.40
N ASP A 355 32.14 -8.14 22.67
CA ASP A 355 31.98 -6.92 23.46
C ASP A 355 31.90 -7.31 24.93
N LEU A 356 32.66 -6.60 25.79
CA LEU A 356 32.76 -6.91 27.22
C LEU A 356 32.30 -5.73 28.05
N GLY A 357 31.77 -6.02 29.25
CA GLY A 357 31.46 -5.02 30.25
C GLY A 357 29.97 -4.81 30.49
N ALA A 358 29.71 -3.97 31.48
CA ALA A 358 28.40 -3.48 31.90
C ALA A 358 28.22 -2.02 31.44
N GLY A 359 27.20 -1.33 31.97
CA GLY A 359 26.99 0.10 31.71
C GLY A 359 25.67 0.42 30.98
N GLY A 360 24.80 -0.58 30.84
CA GLY A 360 23.45 -0.40 30.31
C GLY A 360 23.39 -0.33 28.78
N TRP A 361 24.52 -0.32 28.08
CA TRP A 361 24.64 -0.39 26.61
C TRP A 361 23.75 0.60 25.84
N GLY A 362 23.46 1.77 26.44
CA GLY A 362 22.58 2.79 25.87
C GLY A 362 21.10 2.55 26.10
N ASN A 363 20.68 1.37 26.59
CA ASN A 363 19.30 0.93 26.70
C ASN A 363 18.84 0.64 28.13
N GLY A 364 19.70 0.89 29.14
CA GLY A 364 19.42 0.51 30.54
C GLY A 364 19.45 -1.00 30.78
N GLU A 365 20.22 -1.73 29.98
CA GLU A 365 20.40 -3.19 30.09
C GLU A 365 21.10 -3.57 31.38
N LEU A 366 20.75 -4.73 31.95
CA LEU A 366 21.16 -5.12 33.32
C LEU A 366 22.39 -6.02 33.35
N GLN A 367 22.73 -6.70 32.24
CA GLN A 367 23.81 -7.67 32.21
C GLN A 367 25.20 -7.02 32.06
N ASN A 368 26.17 -7.72 32.57
CA ASN A 368 27.57 -7.59 32.21
C ASN A 368 27.92 -8.62 31.13
N TYR A 369 28.33 -8.18 29.94
CA TYR A 369 28.80 -9.08 28.89
C TYR A 369 30.19 -9.59 29.19
N THR A 370 30.37 -10.91 29.05
CA THR A 370 31.61 -11.63 29.30
C THR A 370 31.97 -12.55 28.14
N ASN A 371 33.21 -13.04 28.13
CA ASN A 371 33.70 -14.12 27.26
C ASN A 371 33.78 -15.47 28.02
N SER A 372 33.10 -15.59 29.15
CA SER A 372 33.09 -16.84 29.94
C SER A 372 32.35 -17.95 29.15
N PRO A 373 32.83 -19.19 29.21
CA PRO A 373 32.10 -20.35 28.65
C PRO A 373 30.72 -20.58 29.30
N THR A 374 30.47 -20.00 30.49
CA THR A 374 29.12 -19.99 31.09
C THR A 374 28.13 -19.15 30.26
N ASN A 375 28.62 -18.10 29.60
CA ASN A 375 27.79 -17.19 28.84
C ASN A 375 27.83 -17.42 27.33
N ALA A 376 28.93 -17.97 26.78
CA ALA A 376 29.01 -18.34 25.36
C ALA A 376 29.90 -19.57 25.19
N VAL A 377 29.32 -20.62 24.62
CA VAL A 377 30.00 -21.89 24.34
C VAL A 377 29.41 -22.54 23.10
N VAL A 378 30.25 -23.17 22.29
CA VAL A 378 29.81 -24.09 21.24
C VAL A 378 29.69 -25.47 21.86
N GLN A 379 28.52 -26.07 21.77
CA GLN A 379 28.29 -27.45 22.21
C GLN A 379 27.15 -28.14 21.42
N GLY A 380 27.39 -29.38 21.06
CA GLY A 380 26.41 -30.20 20.37
C GLY A 380 25.94 -29.60 19.02
N GLY A 381 26.86 -28.98 18.29
CA GLY A 381 26.58 -28.34 17.00
C GLY A 381 25.84 -27.02 17.08
N ASN A 382 25.91 -26.31 18.21
CA ASN A 382 25.25 -25.01 18.36
C ASN A 382 26.12 -24.04 19.15
N LEU A 383 26.09 -22.75 18.79
CA LEU A 383 26.49 -21.68 19.69
C LEU A 383 25.39 -21.44 20.71
N VAL A 384 25.70 -21.58 21.99
CA VAL A 384 24.77 -21.33 23.08
C VAL A 384 25.17 -20.05 23.79
N ILE A 385 24.34 -19.00 23.72
CA ILE A 385 24.50 -17.74 24.44
C ILE A 385 23.54 -17.75 25.63
N THR A 386 24.05 -17.77 26.86
CA THR A 386 23.28 -17.90 28.09
C THR A 386 23.32 -16.63 28.92
N ALA A 387 22.15 -16.04 29.17
CA ALA A 387 22.00 -15.05 30.23
C ALA A 387 21.81 -15.76 31.58
N VAL A 388 22.62 -15.41 32.57
CA VAL A 388 22.65 -16.03 33.90
C VAL A 388 22.46 -14.98 34.97
N LYS A 389 21.62 -15.28 35.97
CA LYS A 389 21.43 -14.45 37.21
C LYS A 389 22.22 -15.06 38.36
N THR A 390 23.05 -14.24 39.01
CA THR A 390 23.74 -14.61 40.25
C THR A 390 23.49 -13.53 41.29
N GLY A 391 22.70 -13.84 42.29
CA GLY A 391 22.22 -12.84 43.23
C GLY A 391 21.37 -11.77 42.52
N ASN A 392 21.82 -10.52 42.60
CA ASN A 392 21.15 -9.39 41.91
C ASN A 392 21.83 -9.00 40.58
N SER A 393 22.84 -9.73 40.15
CA SER A 393 23.59 -9.42 38.94
C SER A 393 23.27 -10.38 37.82
N TYR A 394 23.41 -9.88 36.59
CA TYR A 394 23.24 -10.69 35.37
C TYR A 394 24.53 -10.70 34.59
N THR A 395 24.85 -11.85 33.99
CA THR A 395 25.92 -11.99 33.00
C THR A 395 25.36 -12.59 31.70
N SER A 396 25.94 -12.24 30.56
CA SER A 396 25.59 -12.78 29.25
C SER A 396 26.79 -12.65 28.31
N ALA A 397 26.58 -12.91 27.02
CA ALA A 397 27.60 -12.66 26.00
C ALA A 397 27.01 -11.88 24.81
N ARG A 398 27.92 -11.09 24.18
CA ARG A 398 27.68 -10.38 22.92
C ARG A 398 28.88 -10.65 22.01
N LEU A 399 28.63 -11.44 20.95
CA LEU A 399 29.60 -11.82 19.96
C LEU A 399 29.46 -10.95 18.72
N LYS A 400 30.58 -10.64 18.07
CA LYS A 400 30.60 -9.82 16.84
C LYS A 400 31.65 -10.31 15.85
N SER A 401 31.35 -10.13 14.55
CA SER A 401 32.32 -10.40 13.46
C SER A 401 33.19 -9.21 13.10
N GLU A 402 33.11 -8.11 13.83
CA GLU A 402 33.89 -6.89 13.60
C GLU A 402 35.38 -7.17 13.49
N ASN A 403 36.04 -6.59 12.47
CA ASN A 403 37.45 -6.79 12.09
C ASN A 403 37.84 -8.24 11.74
N LYS A 404 36.82 -9.07 11.45
CA LYS A 404 37.01 -10.47 11.03
C LYS A 404 36.23 -10.79 9.78
N PHE A 405 35.00 -10.31 9.68
CA PHE A 405 34.15 -10.40 8.51
C PHE A 405 33.16 -9.24 8.47
N GLU A 406 33.30 -8.41 7.46
CA GLU A 406 32.36 -7.35 7.09
C GLU A 406 31.96 -7.52 5.62
N PHE A 407 30.79 -7.07 5.28
CA PHE A 407 30.25 -7.19 3.92
C PHE A 407 29.20 -6.12 3.63
N LYS A 408 28.99 -5.86 2.36
CA LYS A 408 27.96 -4.99 1.86
C LYS A 408 27.06 -5.77 0.92
N TYR A 409 25.73 -5.71 1.20
CA TYR A 409 24.70 -6.42 0.49
C TYR A 409 24.84 -7.94 0.52
N GLY A 410 23.73 -8.63 0.54
CA GLY A 410 23.69 -10.08 0.59
C GLY A 410 22.44 -10.62 1.25
N LYS A 411 22.39 -11.93 1.34
CA LYS A 411 21.41 -12.68 2.13
C LYS A 411 22.10 -13.19 3.38
N VAL A 412 21.55 -12.85 4.56
CA VAL A 412 22.02 -13.35 5.85
C VAL A 412 20.94 -14.27 6.43
N GLU A 413 21.36 -15.42 6.89
CA GLU A 413 20.49 -16.40 7.57
C GLU A 413 21.10 -16.80 8.91
N PHE A 414 20.27 -16.70 9.96
CA PHE A 414 20.53 -17.29 11.27
C PHE A 414 19.46 -18.36 11.51
N ARG A 415 19.86 -19.57 11.83
CA ARG A 415 18.94 -20.58 12.35
C ARG A 415 19.10 -20.67 13.85
N ALA A 416 18.09 -20.22 14.60
CA ALA A 416 18.20 -20.09 16.04
C ALA A 416 16.90 -20.46 16.76
N LYS A 417 17.07 -20.87 18.02
CA LYS A 417 16.02 -21.05 19.02
C LYS A 417 16.27 -20.04 20.15
N LEU A 418 15.24 -19.25 20.45
CA LEU A 418 15.34 -18.08 21.32
C LEU A 418 15.20 -18.41 22.80
N PRO A 419 15.76 -17.57 23.72
CA PRO A 419 15.54 -17.73 25.14
C PRO A 419 14.08 -17.47 25.51
N ALA A 420 13.62 -18.09 26.58
CA ALA A 420 12.32 -17.85 27.20
C ALA A 420 12.45 -17.04 28.49
N GLY A 421 11.36 -16.39 28.89
CA GLY A 421 11.21 -15.72 30.17
C GLY A 421 11.26 -14.19 30.07
N ALA A 422 10.35 -13.54 30.80
CA ALA A 422 10.26 -12.08 30.84
C ALA A 422 11.59 -11.45 31.28
N GLY A 423 11.98 -10.39 30.57
CA GLY A 423 13.24 -9.70 30.76
C GLY A 423 14.37 -10.17 29.83
N THR A 424 14.23 -11.30 29.10
CA THR A 424 15.20 -11.64 28.04
C THR A 424 14.97 -10.81 26.78
N TRP A 425 16.07 -10.38 26.18
CA TRP A 425 16.09 -9.62 24.93
C TRP A 425 17.22 -10.15 24.03
N PRO A 426 16.98 -11.26 23.30
CA PRO A 426 17.90 -11.74 22.30
C PRO A 426 17.84 -10.88 21.05
N ALA A 427 19.00 -10.71 20.38
CA ALA A 427 19.11 -10.05 19.09
C ALA A 427 20.11 -10.76 18.16
N LEU A 428 19.73 -10.81 16.88
CA LEU A 428 20.57 -11.21 15.74
C LEU A 428 20.54 -10.05 14.76
N TRP A 429 21.65 -9.33 14.62
CA TRP A 429 21.67 -8.02 14.01
C TRP A 429 22.99 -7.65 13.36
N MET A 430 23.04 -6.50 12.72
CA MET A 430 24.21 -5.97 12.05
C MET A 430 24.38 -4.48 12.35
N LEU A 431 25.63 -4.04 12.47
CA LEU A 431 26.00 -2.65 12.69
C LEU A 431 26.95 -2.17 11.59
N GLY A 432 26.80 -0.91 11.18
CA GLY A 432 27.70 -0.29 10.19
C GLY A 432 29.14 -0.26 10.68
N GLN A 433 30.07 -0.78 9.86
CA GLN A 433 31.50 -0.93 10.20
C GLN A 433 32.18 0.41 10.54
N ASN A 434 31.66 1.51 9.98
CA ASN A 434 32.18 2.85 10.20
C ASN A 434 31.69 3.52 11.50
N TYR A 435 31.06 2.79 12.43
CA TYR A 435 30.43 3.35 13.65
C TYR A 435 31.41 4.11 14.56
N ALA A 436 32.71 3.82 14.48
CA ALA A 436 33.72 4.53 15.26
C ALA A 436 33.91 5.99 14.82
N THR A 437 33.68 6.28 13.54
CA THR A 437 33.80 7.64 12.95
C THR A 437 32.45 8.25 12.63
N ASN A 438 31.46 7.43 12.35
CA ASN A 438 30.09 7.81 12.08
C ASN A 438 29.19 7.18 13.14
N THR A 439 29.13 7.81 14.32
CA THR A 439 28.51 7.24 15.52
C THR A 439 27.04 6.87 15.30
N TRP A 440 26.59 5.86 16.02
CA TRP A 440 25.18 5.47 16.04
C TRP A 440 24.25 6.67 16.33
N PRO A 441 23.10 6.83 15.61
CA PRO A 441 22.53 5.91 14.62
C PRO A 441 22.97 6.18 13.16
N ALA A 442 23.88 7.10 12.93
CA ALA A 442 24.28 7.52 11.58
C ALA A 442 25.05 6.44 10.81
N CYS A 443 25.73 5.51 11.51
CA CYS A 443 26.39 4.35 10.88
C CYS A 443 25.40 3.34 10.29
N GLY A 444 24.13 3.36 10.76
CA GLY A 444 23.12 2.38 10.40
C GLY A 444 23.16 1.11 11.25
N GLU A 445 21.99 0.53 11.50
CA GLU A 445 21.79 -0.74 12.22
C GLU A 445 20.64 -1.51 11.56
N ILE A 446 20.79 -2.83 11.39
CA ILE A 446 19.79 -3.73 10.82
C ILE A 446 19.57 -4.88 11.79
N ASP A 447 18.43 -4.86 12.50
CA ASP A 447 18.04 -5.88 13.47
C ASP A 447 17.22 -6.94 12.76
N ILE A 448 17.90 -8.03 12.34
CA ILE A 448 17.30 -9.12 11.57
C ILE A 448 16.23 -9.82 12.43
N MET A 449 16.51 -9.96 13.72
CA MET A 449 15.60 -10.52 14.70
C MET A 449 15.85 -9.87 16.07
N GLU A 450 14.79 -9.33 16.64
CA GLU A 450 14.70 -9.00 18.07
C GLU A 450 13.46 -9.67 18.67
N HIS A 451 13.58 -10.08 19.92
CA HIS A 451 12.49 -10.72 20.64
C HIS A 451 12.45 -10.25 22.12
N LYS A 452 11.23 -10.15 22.65
CA LYS A 452 10.98 -9.80 24.04
C LYS A 452 10.43 -11.02 24.76
N GLY A 453 11.11 -11.49 25.78
CA GLY A 453 10.70 -12.69 26.51
C GLY A 453 9.30 -12.62 27.15
N PHE A 454 8.73 -11.42 27.33
CA PHE A 454 7.36 -11.23 27.79
C PHE A 454 6.31 -11.21 26.66
N GLU A 455 6.75 -11.18 25.39
CA GLU A 455 5.92 -11.32 24.18
C GLU A 455 6.37 -12.56 23.38
N PRO A 456 6.17 -13.78 23.89
CA PRO A 456 6.93 -14.97 23.47
C PRO A 456 6.72 -15.41 22.00
N ASN A 457 5.72 -14.89 21.32
CA ASN A 457 5.40 -15.25 19.93
C ASN A 457 5.58 -14.10 18.95
N ILE A 458 6.20 -12.99 19.35
CA ILE A 458 6.38 -11.82 18.49
C ILE A 458 7.86 -11.65 18.16
N ILE A 459 8.16 -11.62 16.86
CA ILE A 459 9.49 -11.31 16.33
C ILE A 459 9.42 -9.92 15.70
N HIS A 460 10.42 -9.09 15.99
CA HIS A 460 10.60 -7.77 15.42
C HIS A 460 11.75 -7.78 14.42
N GLY A 461 11.61 -7.01 13.33
CA GLY A 461 12.67 -6.65 12.42
C GLY A 461 12.72 -5.13 12.31
N THR A 462 13.90 -4.53 12.47
CA THR A 462 14.03 -3.08 12.60
C THR A 462 15.22 -2.57 11.81
N VAL A 463 15.17 -1.33 11.34
CA VAL A 463 16.36 -0.58 10.95
C VAL A 463 16.43 0.73 11.68
N HIS A 464 17.67 1.13 12.08
CA HIS A 464 17.95 2.38 12.75
C HIS A 464 18.92 3.23 11.93
N TYR A 465 18.58 4.52 11.82
CA TYR A 465 19.41 5.53 11.15
C TYR A 465 19.06 6.94 11.63
N THR A 466 19.78 7.95 11.21
CA THR A 466 19.55 9.36 11.60
C THR A 466 18.09 9.78 11.40
N GLY A 467 17.46 10.24 12.47
CA GLY A 467 16.04 10.63 12.50
C GLY A 467 15.04 9.48 12.69
N ARG A 468 15.51 8.22 12.63
CA ARG A 468 14.71 7.01 12.81
C ARG A 468 15.49 5.99 13.66
N SER A 469 15.50 6.19 14.99
CA SER A 469 16.28 5.34 15.89
C SER A 469 15.65 5.21 17.26
N GLY A 470 16.08 4.24 18.06
CA GLY A 470 15.48 3.88 19.34
C GLY A 470 14.00 3.54 19.16
N GLY A 471 13.11 4.09 19.98
CA GLY A 471 11.66 3.88 19.87
C GLY A 471 11.01 4.37 18.57
N ASN A 472 11.74 5.12 17.72
CA ASN A 472 11.29 5.61 16.42
C ASN A 472 11.93 4.85 15.23
N GLY A 473 12.60 3.72 15.48
CA GLY A 473 13.14 2.86 14.43
C GLY A 473 12.07 2.46 13.41
N VAL A 474 12.49 2.14 12.19
CA VAL A 474 11.56 1.61 11.17
C VAL A 474 11.40 0.12 11.41
N THR A 475 10.32 -0.26 12.08
CA THR A 475 10.09 -1.62 12.56
C THR A 475 8.79 -2.22 12.02
N SER A 476 8.80 -3.53 11.86
CA SER A 476 7.61 -4.36 11.70
C SER A 476 7.73 -5.61 12.56
N ARG A 477 6.62 -6.35 12.71
CA ARG A 477 6.58 -7.56 13.54
C ARG A 477 5.77 -8.66 12.91
N ILE A 478 6.10 -9.90 13.25
CA ILE A 478 5.36 -11.09 12.84
C ILE A 478 5.08 -11.98 14.05
N THR A 479 3.94 -12.65 14.05
CA THR A 479 3.65 -13.71 15.00
C THR A 479 4.31 -15.00 14.52
N SER A 480 5.21 -15.56 15.34
CA SER A 480 5.86 -16.85 15.12
C SER A 480 5.78 -17.65 16.41
N THR A 481 5.16 -18.83 16.35
CA THR A 481 4.93 -19.65 17.53
C THR A 481 6.13 -20.57 17.81
N ASN A 482 6.28 -20.98 19.08
CA ASN A 482 7.30 -21.95 19.50
C ASN A 482 8.76 -21.49 19.32
N VAL A 483 9.05 -20.21 19.23
CA VAL A 483 10.40 -19.66 18.98
C VAL A 483 11.43 -20.05 20.04
N SER A 484 10.98 -20.37 21.27
CA SER A 484 11.85 -20.82 22.37
C SER A 484 11.97 -22.33 22.49
N SER A 485 11.21 -23.12 21.70
CA SER A 485 11.24 -24.58 21.71
C SER A 485 11.68 -25.21 20.38
N THR A 486 11.57 -24.45 19.29
CA THR A 486 11.88 -24.87 17.91
C THR A 486 12.86 -23.92 17.27
N TYR A 487 13.72 -24.42 16.39
CA TYR A 487 14.59 -23.58 15.58
C TYR A 487 13.79 -22.96 14.43
N HIS A 488 13.99 -21.68 14.23
CA HIS A 488 13.47 -20.89 13.11
C HIS A 488 14.61 -20.26 12.31
N ILE A 489 14.35 -19.94 11.04
CA ILE A 489 15.30 -19.25 10.19
C ILE A 489 14.92 -17.75 10.17
N TYR A 490 15.77 -16.93 10.76
CA TYR A 490 15.70 -15.47 10.72
C TYR A 490 16.61 -14.98 9.60
N LYS A 491 16.00 -14.31 8.61
CA LYS A 491 16.72 -13.97 7.37
C LYS A 491 16.50 -12.52 7.00
N VAL A 492 17.55 -11.88 6.48
CA VAL A 492 17.46 -10.62 5.76
C VAL A 492 18.02 -10.77 4.36
N ILE A 493 17.36 -10.16 3.37
CA ILE A 493 17.91 -9.91 2.03
C ILE A 493 18.12 -8.41 1.92
N TRP A 494 19.38 -8.01 1.83
CA TRP A 494 19.82 -6.63 1.80
C TRP A 494 20.48 -6.30 0.45
N SER A 495 19.92 -5.32 -0.24
CA SER A 495 20.34 -4.89 -1.58
C SER A 495 20.46 -3.35 -1.66
N PRO A 496 20.99 -2.79 -2.76
CA PRO A 496 20.97 -1.34 -2.99
C PRO A 496 19.56 -0.72 -2.99
N GLN A 497 18.50 -1.51 -3.25
CA GLN A 497 17.14 -1.04 -3.39
C GLN A 497 16.28 -1.28 -2.16
N SER A 498 16.60 -2.34 -1.37
CA SER A 498 15.73 -2.75 -0.25
C SER A 498 16.44 -3.57 0.80
N ILE A 499 15.85 -3.57 2.00
CA ILE A 499 16.15 -4.47 3.11
C ILE A 499 14.87 -5.22 3.43
N ARG A 500 14.85 -6.55 3.25
CA ARG A 500 13.67 -7.40 3.41
C ARG A 500 13.91 -8.46 4.47
N PHE A 501 12.99 -8.57 5.43
CA PHE A 501 13.11 -9.41 6.62
C PHE A 501 12.13 -10.59 6.56
N TYR A 502 12.60 -11.76 6.94
CA TYR A 502 11.83 -13.00 6.87
C TYR A 502 11.99 -13.83 8.13
N VAL A 503 10.91 -14.54 8.50
CA VAL A 503 10.94 -15.68 9.42
C VAL A 503 10.43 -16.91 8.66
N ASP A 504 11.20 -17.98 8.61
CA ASP A 504 10.88 -19.24 7.89
C ASP A 504 10.42 -18.99 6.44
N ASN A 505 11.12 -18.08 5.74
CA ASN A 505 10.82 -17.62 4.38
C ASN A 505 9.54 -16.77 4.21
N VAL A 506 8.82 -16.45 5.29
CA VAL A 506 7.69 -15.52 5.24
C VAL A 506 8.21 -14.09 5.35
N LEU A 507 8.04 -13.30 4.30
CA LEU A 507 8.37 -11.86 4.31
C LEU A 507 7.43 -11.15 5.30
N PHE A 508 7.98 -10.36 6.24
CA PHE A 508 7.16 -9.61 7.19
C PHE A 508 7.52 -8.12 7.27
N HIS A 509 8.69 -7.73 6.74
CA HIS A 509 9.10 -6.33 6.71
C HIS A 509 9.89 -6.03 5.45
N SER A 510 9.67 -4.85 4.87
CA SER A 510 10.42 -4.36 3.72
C SER A 510 10.69 -2.87 3.88
N VAL A 511 11.94 -2.47 3.72
CA VAL A 511 12.39 -1.09 3.83
C VAL A 511 13.06 -0.69 2.51
N LEU A 512 12.65 0.46 1.96
CA LEU A 512 13.33 1.06 0.82
C LEU A 512 14.76 1.47 1.22
N ASN A 513 15.77 1.00 0.48
CA ASN A 513 17.13 1.48 0.61
C ASN A 513 17.44 2.48 -0.52
N THR A 514 18.10 3.57 -0.16
CA THR A 514 18.49 4.63 -1.09
C THR A 514 19.91 5.09 -0.80
N ASN A 515 20.54 5.77 -1.75
CA ASN A 515 21.88 6.31 -1.58
C ASN A 515 22.04 7.31 -0.42
N SER A 516 20.92 7.88 0.08
CA SER A 516 20.93 8.80 1.23
C SER A 516 20.88 8.10 2.58
N LEU A 517 20.64 6.78 2.61
CA LEU A 517 20.61 5.99 3.83
C LEU A 517 21.98 5.35 4.11
N PRO A 518 22.30 5.01 5.37
CA PRO A 518 23.59 4.45 5.73
C PRO A 518 23.81 3.00 5.27
N PHE A 519 22.76 2.34 4.79
CA PHE A 519 22.78 0.92 4.41
C PHE A 519 23.47 0.66 3.05
N ASN A 520 24.45 1.47 2.70
CA ASN A 520 25.28 1.37 1.48
C ASN A 520 26.77 1.26 1.81
N SER A 521 27.09 0.96 3.07
CA SER A 521 28.43 0.71 3.61
C SER A 521 28.55 -0.73 4.07
N ASP A 522 29.75 -1.16 4.47
CA ASP A 522 29.95 -2.48 5.05
C ASP A 522 29.37 -2.58 6.46
N PHE A 523 28.82 -3.74 6.79
CA PHE A 523 28.25 -4.08 8.09
C PHE A 523 28.90 -5.37 8.62
N PHE A 524 28.93 -5.50 9.95
CA PHE A 524 29.33 -6.73 10.63
C PHE A 524 28.19 -7.32 11.45
N LEU A 525 28.27 -8.61 11.72
CA LEU A 525 27.24 -9.37 12.43
C LEU A 525 27.42 -9.27 13.93
N ILE A 526 26.30 -9.24 14.68
CA ILE A 526 26.26 -9.29 16.14
C ILE A 526 25.19 -10.27 16.60
N MET A 527 25.50 -11.02 17.67
CA MET A 527 24.59 -11.94 18.36
C MET A 527 24.69 -11.74 19.85
N ASN A 528 23.58 -11.51 20.54
CA ASN A 528 23.58 -11.35 22.00
C ASN A 528 22.25 -11.77 22.66
N VAL A 529 22.29 -11.92 23.97
CA VAL A 529 21.11 -11.94 24.84
C VAL A 529 21.27 -10.84 25.86
N ALA A 530 20.53 -9.76 25.73
CA ALA A 530 20.43 -8.70 26.72
C ALA A 530 19.39 -9.07 27.82
N MET A 531 19.46 -8.38 28.95
CA MET A 531 18.52 -8.56 30.06
C MET A 531 17.93 -7.21 30.48
N GLY A 532 16.61 -7.16 30.60
CA GLY A 532 15.91 -5.94 31.00
C GLY A 532 15.98 -4.83 29.96
N GLY A 533 16.23 -3.61 30.41
CA GLY A 533 16.35 -2.44 29.55
C GLY A 533 15.03 -1.96 28.98
N THR A 534 15.12 -0.99 28.05
CA THR A 534 13.96 -0.31 27.47
C THR A 534 13.09 -1.23 26.61
N PHE A 535 13.67 -2.29 26.03
CA PHE A 535 12.97 -3.22 25.15
C PHE A 535 12.65 -4.57 25.81
N GLY A 536 13.61 -5.14 26.61
CA GLY A 536 13.42 -6.42 27.31
C GLY A 536 12.44 -6.34 28.48
N GLY A 537 12.22 -5.14 29.02
CA GLY A 537 11.27 -4.88 30.10
C GLY A 537 11.68 -5.46 31.45
N PRO A 538 10.74 -5.56 32.41
CA PRO A 538 11.02 -6.12 33.75
C PRO A 538 11.43 -7.59 33.67
N VAL A 539 12.47 -7.95 34.41
CA VAL A 539 12.93 -9.35 34.54
C VAL A 539 12.05 -10.08 35.54
N ASP A 540 11.62 -11.31 35.20
CA ASP A 540 10.90 -12.18 36.10
C ASP A 540 11.73 -12.39 37.40
N PRO A 541 11.18 -12.13 38.60
CA PRO A 541 11.89 -12.34 39.86
C PRO A 541 12.45 -13.77 40.04
N THR A 542 11.79 -14.76 39.43
CA THR A 542 12.18 -16.18 39.48
C THR A 542 13.22 -16.56 38.42
N PHE A 543 13.59 -15.64 37.53
CA PHE A 543 14.58 -15.88 36.48
C PHE A 543 15.91 -16.34 37.08
N THR A 544 16.46 -17.41 36.54
CA THR A 544 17.78 -17.93 36.90
C THR A 544 18.73 -17.91 35.71
N GLN A 545 18.33 -18.48 34.60
CA GLN A 545 19.06 -18.47 33.34
C GLN A 545 18.14 -18.78 32.16
N SER A 546 18.53 -18.33 30.95
CA SER A 546 17.90 -18.72 29.71
C SER A 546 18.89 -18.55 28.56
N SER A 547 18.76 -19.39 27.51
CA SER A 547 19.75 -19.44 26.43
C SER A 547 19.11 -19.24 25.06
N MET A 548 19.81 -18.52 24.20
CA MET A 548 19.66 -18.57 22.76
C MET A 548 20.62 -19.66 22.22
N SER A 549 20.09 -20.57 21.40
CA SER A 549 20.89 -21.56 20.68
C SER A 549 20.91 -21.22 19.19
N VAL A 550 22.07 -21.00 18.61
CA VAL A 550 22.26 -20.69 17.18
C VAL A 550 22.87 -21.92 16.51
N ASP A 551 22.12 -22.53 15.60
CA ASP A 551 22.54 -23.71 14.84
C ASP A 551 23.56 -23.34 13.75
N TYR A 552 23.26 -22.27 12.98
CA TYR A 552 24.21 -21.73 12.03
C TYR A 552 24.01 -20.24 11.76
N VAL A 553 25.07 -19.64 11.22
CA VAL A 553 25.08 -18.33 10.58
C VAL A 553 25.63 -18.49 9.17
N ARG A 554 24.92 -17.95 8.16
CA ARG A 554 25.33 -18.01 6.76
C ARG A 554 25.14 -16.67 6.08
N VAL A 555 26.14 -16.21 5.34
CA VAL A 555 26.05 -15.02 4.49
C VAL A 555 26.35 -15.39 3.05
N TYR A 556 25.42 -15.00 2.17
CA TYR A 556 25.52 -15.25 0.74
C TYR A 556 25.57 -13.92 -0.01
N GLN A 557 26.38 -13.84 -1.03
CA GLN A 557 26.42 -12.76 -2.00
C GLN A 557 26.05 -13.24 -3.41
N GLN A 558 25.99 -12.33 -4.37
CA GLN A 558 25.73 -12.63 -5.78
C GLN A 558 26.88 -13.42 -6.41
#